data_a77831520984711d5dcb368a7c2edcec
#
_entry.id   a77831520984711d5dcb368a7c2edcec
#
_cell.length_a   1.000
_cell.length_b   1.000
_cell.length_c   1.000
_cell.angle_alpha   90.00
_cell.angle_beta   90.00
_cell.angle_gamma   90.00
#
_symmetry.space_group_name_H-M   'P 1'
#
loop_
_entity.id
_entity.type
_entity.pdbx_description
1 polymer ?
#
loop_
_entity_poly.entity_id
_entity_poly.type
_entity_poly.pdbx_seq_one_letter_code
_entity_poly.pdbx_strand_id
1 'polypeptide(L)'
;SDMLDQVVAIHDSFNNDDFTEKDVRLALSKEHLDPRDFMALLSTAAAPFLEEMAQKAHLVTRRHFGNNITILTPIYFANYCDNYCIYCGFNSHNKIKRARLTDEELHRECKNIADTGIEEVIMLTGESPKMSDIKYIGNAVKIARQYFRVINMEIYPVNSEDYKYLHECGADYVTV
;
A
#
# COMPACT_ATOMS: atom_id res chain seq x y z
N SER A 1 -5.57 -25.71 6.69
CA SER A 1 -5.00 -25.40 5.39
C SER A 1 -4.76 -23.93 5.32
N ASP A 2 -3.62 -23.55 4.89
CA ASP A 2 -3.22 -22.17 4.70
C ASP A 2 -4.13 -21.51 3.63
N MET A 3 -4.43 -20.25 3.79
CA MET A 3 -5.17 -19.47 2.80
C MET A 3 -4.49 -19.55 1.41
N LEU A 4 -3.18 -19.71 1.37
CA LEU A 4 -2.40 -19.89 0.14
C LEU A 4 -2.88 -21.10 -0.67
N ASP A 5 -3.14 -22.25 -0.03
CA ASP A 5 -3.62 -23.46 -0.73
C ASP A 5 -4.98 -23.22 -1.40
N GLN A 6 -5.85 -22.41 -0.75
CA GLN A 6 -7.15 -22.05 -1.31
C GLN A 6 -7.00 -21.08 -2.50
N VAL A 7 -6.10 -20.11 -2.40
CA VAL A 7 -5.81 -19.16 -3.48
C VAL A 7 -5.21 -19.88 -4.69
N VAL A 8 -4.26 -20.80 -4.47
CA VAL A 8 -3.65 -21.61 -5.54
C VAL A 8 -4.70 -22.48 -6.23
N ALA A 9 -5.57 -23.14 -5.46
CA ALA A 9 -6.63 -23.99 -6.03
C ALA A 9 -7.63 -23.17 -6.89
N ILE A 10 -7.98 -21.95 -6.47
CA ILE A 10 -8.83 -21.04 -7.26
C ILE A 10 -8.09 -20.58 -8.51
N HIS A 11 -6.84 -20.16 -8.38
CA HIS A 11 -6.01 -19.73 -9.50
C HIS A 11 -5.86 -20.84 -10.57
N ASP A 12 -5.56 -22.07 -10.14
CA ASP A 12 -5.35 -23.20 -11.04
C ASP A 12 -6.65 -23.66 -11.73
N SER A 13 -7.82 -23.35 -11.14
CA SER A 13 -9.13 -23.60 -11.73
C SER A 13 -9.64 -22.48 -12.63
N PHE A 14 -8.98 -21.33 -12.64
CA PHE A 14 -9.40 -20.16 -13.41
C PHE A 14 -9.02 -20.32 -14.88
N ASN A 15 -10.03 -20.24 -15.76
CA ASN A 15 -9.82 -20.15 -17.18
C ASN A 15 -10.59 -18.93 -17.75
N ASN A 16 -9.89 -18.05 -18.42
CA ASN A 16 -10.45 -16.84 -19.02
C ASN A 16 -11.59 -17.13 -20.04
N ASP A 17 -11.57 -18.30 -20.65
CA ASP A 17 -12.52 -18.69 -21.68
C ASP A 17 -13.80 -19.33 -21.11
N ASP A 18 -13.90 -19.53 -19.80
CA ASP A 18 -15.08 -20.11 -19.14
C ASP A 18 -16.22 -19.11 -18.94
N PHE A 19 -15.96 -17.83 -19.26
CA PHE A 19 -16.94 -16.75 -19.09
C PHE A 19 -17.45 -16.21 -20.41
N THR A 20 -18.73 -15.83 -20.41
CA THR A 20 -19.42 -15.27 -21.55
C THR A 20 -19.78 -13.80 -21.29
N GLU A 21 -20.17 -13.06 -22.35
CA GLU A 21 -20.73 -11.71 -22.20
C GLU A 21 -21.94 -11.67 -21.26
N LYS A 22 -22.72 -12.74 -21.19
CA LYS A 22 -23.87 -12.84 -20.27
C LYS A 22 -23.41 -12.81 -18.80
N ASP A 23 -22.32 -13.50 -18.49
CA ASP A 23 -21.73 -13.50 -17.13
C ASP A 23 -21.22 -12.12 -16.75
N VAL A 24 -20.57 -11.44 -17.70
CA VAL A 24 -20.10 -10.05 -17.52
C VAL A 24 -21.27 -9.09 -17.28
N ARG A 25 -22.33 -9.16 -18.08
CA ARG A 25 -23.53 -8.34 -17.89
C ARG A 25 -24.20 -8.61 -16.55
N LEU A 26 -24.26 -9.87 -16.13
CA LEU A 26 -24.81 -10.24 -14.84
C LEU A 26 -23.98 -9.63 -13.71
N ALA A 27 -22.65 -9.73 -13.76
CA ALA A 27 -21.74 -9.13 -12.80
C ALA A 27 -21.92 -7.60 -12.74
N LEU A 28 -22.00 -6.94 -13.90
CA LEU A 28 -22.21 -5.48 -13.98
C LEU A 28 -23.56 -5.04 -13.40
N SER A 29 -24.59 -5.88 -13.44
CA SER A 29 -25.90 -5.55 -12.88
C SER A 29 -25.99 -5.63 -11.36
N LYS A 30 -25.02 -6.31 -10.69
CA LYS A 30 -25.02 -6.51 -9.24
C LYS A 30 -24.42 -5.31 -8.51
N GLU A 31 -24.93 -5.00 -7.32
CA GLU A 31 -24.33 -4.02 -6.42
C GLU A 31 -23.16 -4.60 -5.65
N HIS A 32 -23.26 -5.87 -5.21
CA HIS A 32 -22.22 -6.60 -4.51
C HIS A 32 -21.75 -7.75 -5.38
N LEU A 33 -20.45 -7.77 -5.68
CA LEU A 33 -19.81 -8.80 -6.48
C LEU A 33 -19.33 -9.94 -5.60
N ASP A 34 -19.52 -11.16 -6.05
CA ASP A 34 -18.85 -12.33 -5.52
C ASP A 34 -17.55 -12.63 -6.28
N PRO A 35 -16.69 -13.56 -5.81
CA PRO A 35 -15.44 -13.88 -6.51
C PRO A 35 -15.64 -14.33 -7.96
N ARG A 36 -16.73 -15.04 -8.28
CA ARG A 36 -17.03 -15.48 -9.65
C ARG A 36 -17.37 -14.31 -10.57
N ASP A 37 -18.14 -13.34 -10.05
CA ASP A 37 -18.42 -12.10 -10.78
C ASP A 37 -17.13 -11.34 -11.10
N PHE A 38 -16.22 -11.25 -10.13
CA PHE A 38 -14.93 -10.60 -10.32
C PHE A 38 -14.10 -11.31 -11.39
N MET A 39 -14.08 -12.66 -11.37
CA MET A 39 -13.42 -13.45 -12.41
C MET A 39 -14.02 -13.20 -13.81
N ALA A 40 -15.36 -13.10 -13.92
CA ALA A 40 -16.01 -12.75 -15.18
C ALA A 40 -15.57 -11.39 -15.71
N LEU A 41 -15.43 -10.38 -14.83
CA LEU A 41 -14.96 -9.04 -15.20
C LEU A 41 -13.48 -9.00 -15.59
N LEU A 42 -12.67 -9.98 -15.19
CA LEU A 42 -11.27 -10.13 -15.59
C LEU A 42 -11.09 -10.99 -16.84
N SER A 43 -12.16 -11.63 -17.33
CA SER A 43 -12.10 -12.54 -18.47
C SER A 43 -11.98 -11.81 -19.82
N THR A 44 -11.63 -12.54 -20.87
CA THR A 44 -11.58 -12.01 -22.23
C THR A 44 -12.96 -11.53 -22.72
N ALA A 45 -14.06 -12.11 -22.23
CA ALA A 45 -15.42 -11.70 -22.50
C ALA A 45 -15.77 -10.29 -21.99
N ALA A 46 -14.99 -9.75 -21.05
CA ALA A 46 -15.21 -8.41 -20.51
C ALA A 46 -14.66 -7.27 -21.39
N ALA A 47 -13.81 -7.57 -22.36
CA ALA A 47 -13.17 -6.55 -23.20
C ALA A 47 -14.16 -5.58 -23.88
N PRO A 48 -15.31 -6.01 -24.42
CA PRO A 48 -16.31 -5.09 -25.01
C PRO A 48 -17.01 -4.18 -23.98
N PHE A 49 -16.90 -4.48 -22.67
CA PHE A 49 -17.58 -3.79 -21.57
C PHE A 49 -16.67 -2.87 -20.76
N LEU A 50 -15.44 -2.63 -21.19
CA LEU A 50 -14.47 -1.81 -20.43
C LEU A 50 -15.00 -0.42 -20.08
N GLU A 51 -15.69 0.24 -20.99
CA GLU A 51 -16.28 1.54 -20.72
C GLU A 51 -17.40 1.47 -19.66
N GLU A 52 -18.29 0.47 -19.75
CA GLU A 52 -19.36 0.26 -18.78
C GLU A 52 -18.77 -0.07 -17.38
N MET A 53 -17.72 -0.88 -17.33
CA MET A 53 -16.97 -1.18 -16.12
C MET A 53 -16.35 0.09 -15.52
N ALA A 54 -15.73 0.92 -16.35
CA ALA A 54 -15.12 2.18 -15.92
C ALA A 54 -16.16 3.16 -15.36
N GLN A 55 -17.32 3.30 -16.01
CA GLN A 55 -18.41 4.13 -15.53
C GLN A 55 -18.96 3.64 -14.19
N LYS A 56 -19.16 2.32 -14.05
CA LYS A 56 -19.59 1.73 -12.77
C LYS A 56 -18.55 1.97 -11.67
N ALA A 57 -17.27 1.73 -11.95
CA ALA A 57 -16.19 1.98 -10.99
C ALA A 57 -16.12 3.47 -10.57
N HIS A 58 -16.30 4.38 -11.53
CA HIS A 58 -16.38 5.82 -11.26
C HIS A 58 -17.54 6.16 -10.31
N LEU A 59 -18.73 5.64 -10.55
CA LEU A 59 -19.90 5.86 -9.69
C LEU A 59 -19.67 5.33 -8.26
N VAL A 60 -19.08 4.13 -8.13
CA VAL A 60 -18.74 3.54 -6.83
C VAL A 60 -17.70 4.39 -6.11
N THR A 61 -16.65 4.79 -6.80
CA THR A 61 -15.61 5.67 -6.25
C THR A 61 -16.19 6.98 -5.75
N ARG A 62 -17.04 7.62 -6.54
CA ARG A 62 -17.68 8.88 -6.12
C ARG A 62 -18.63 8.71 -4.94
N ARG A 63 -19.34 7.59 -4.84
CA ARG A 63 -20.22 7.29 -3.72
C ARG A 63 -19.43 7.18 -2.40
N HIS A 64 -18.24 6.56 -2.43
CA HIS A 64 -17.46 6.27 -1.23
C HIS A 64 -16.44 7.36 -0.87
N PHE A 65 -15.86 8.03 -1.85
CA PHE A 65 -14.77 8.99 -1.68
C PHE A 65 -15.11 10.43 -2.10
N GLY A 66 -16.22 10.61 -2.79
CA GLY A 66 -16.60 11.94 -3.33
C GLY A 66 -15.62 12.40 -4.42
N ASN A 67 -15.24 13.67 -4.35
CA ASN A 67 -14.25 14.30 -5.24
C ASN A 67 -12.92 14.58 -4.52
N ASN A 68 -12.70 13.98 -3.35
CA ASN A 68 -11.49 14.20 -2.60
C ASN A 68 -10.32 13.46 -3.26
N ILE A 69 -9.18 14.15 -3.33
CA ILE A 69 -7.91 13.60 -3.79
C ILE A 69 -6.91 13.87 -2.68
N THR A 70 -6.27 12.81 -2.19
CA THR A 70 -5.15 12.91 -1.26
C THR A 70 -3.85 13.01 -2.05
N ILE A 71 -3.05 14.02 -1.75
CA ILE A 71 -1.70 14.19 -2.29
C ILE A 71 -0.73 13.91 -1.15
N LEU A 72 0.11 12.93 -1.35
CA LEU A 72 1.13 12.51 -0.37
C LEU A 72 2.48 12.32 -1.05
N THR A 73 3.54 12.28 -0.25
CA THR A 73 4.88 11.95 -0.73
C THR A 73 5.56 10.93 0.18
N PRO A 74 6.44 10.05 -0.38
CA PRO A 74 7.22 9.13 0.42
C PRO A 74 8.43 9.81 1.07
N ILE A 75 8.77 9.39 2.30
CA ILE A 75 10.04 9.68 2.97
C ILE A 75 10.75 8.36 3.23
N TYR A 76 11.84 8.13 2.50
CA TYR A 76 12.71 6.97 2.70
C TYR A 76 13.73 7.29 3.79
N PHE A 77 13.40 7.00 5.04
CA PHE A 77 14.24 7.39 6.17
C PHE A 77 15.32 6.36 6.53
N ALA A 78 15.18 5.10 6.05
CA ALA A 78 16.24 4.10 6.09
C ALA A 78 16.10 3.14 4.90
N ASN A 79 17.23 2.74 4.28
CA ASN A 79 17.23 1.82 3.13
C ASN A 79 18.00 0.53 3.40
N TYR A 80 18.33 0.23 4.65
CA TYR A 80 18.86 -1.08 5.05
C TYR A 80 17.74 -2.12 4.93
N CYS A 81 18.02 -3.25 4.27
CA CYS A 81 17.08 -4.34 4.10
C CYS A 81 17.84 -5.66 4.08
N ASP A 82 17.36 -6.64 4.83
CA ASP A 82 17.95 -7.98 4.92
C ASP A 82 17.33 -8.95 3.89
N ASN A 83 16.24 -8.52 3.21
CA ASN A 83 15.53 -9.29 2.19
C ASN A 83 16.13 -9.13 0.79
N TYR A 84 15.73 -10.04 -0.11
CA TYR A 84 16.20 -10.10 -1.49
C TYR A 84 15.06 -10.12 -2.53
N CYS A 85 14.00 -9.36 -2.28
CA CYS A 85 12.90 -9.19 -3.24
C CYS A 85 13.43 -8.76 -4.61
N ILE A 86 13.15 -9.54 -5.65
CA ILE A 86 13.78 -9.40 -6.96
C ILE A 86 13.49 -8.06 -7.68
N TYR A 87 12.41 -7.39 -7.31
CA TYR A 87 11.98 -6.11 -7.90
C TYR A 87 12.37 -4.88 -7.06
N CYS A 88 12.86 -5.07 -5.83
CA CYS A 88 13.07 -3.96 -4.89
C CYS A 88 14.49 -3.40 -4.98
N GLY A 89 14.62 -2.07 -5.11
CA GLY A 89 15.90 -1.39 -5.11
C GLY A 89 16.68 -1.55 -3.79
N PHE A 90 16.00 -1.77 -2.67
CA PHE A 90 16.63 -2.00 -1.36
C PHE A 90 17.08 -3.45 -1.13
N ASN A 91 16.85 -4.35 -2.08
CA ASN A 91 17.31 -5.73 -2.04
C ASN A 91 18.74 -5.83 -1.47
N SER A 92 18.96 -6.75 -0.52
CA SER A 92 20.24 -6.93 0.18
C SER A 92 21.41 -7.26 -0.75
N HIS A 93 21.14 -7.86 -1.92
CA HIS A 93 22.16 -8.17 -2.94
C HIS A 93 22.55 -6.96 -3.80
N ASN A 94 21.76 -5.89 -3.78
CA ASN A 94 22.07 -4.69 -4.55
C ASN A 94 23.18 -3.88 -3.87
N LYS A 95 24.19 -3.51 -4.65
CA LYS A 95 25.31 -2.68 -4.22
C LYS A 95 24.93 -1.20 -4.25
N ILE A 96 24.08 -0.78 -3.33
CA ILE A 96 23.67 0.62 -3.19
C ILE A 96 24.28 1.23 -1.92
N LYS A 97 24.40 2.55 -1.88
CA LYS A 97 24.75 3.26 -0.65
C LYS A 97 23.63 3.08 0.37
N ARG A 98 23.93 2.42 1.48
CA ARG A 98 23.00 2.27 2.60
C ARG A 98 23.08 3.49 3.49
N ALA A 99 21.92 3.99 3.92
CA ALA A 99 21.79 5.14 4.79
C ALA A 99 20.59 4.99 5.73
N ARG A 100 20.68 5.72 6.82
CA ARG A 100 19.63 5.90 7.82
C ARG A 100 19.72 7.35 8.25
N LEU A 101 18.62 8.08 8.20
CA LEU A 101 18.59 9.50 8.53
C LEU A 101 18.76 9.72 10.03
N THR A 102 19.51 10.74 10.39
CA THR A 102 19.57 11.27 11.76
C THR A 102 18.31 12.09 12.07
N ASP A 103 18.10 12.46 13.32
CA ASP A 103 16.97 13.28 13.73
C ASP A 103 17.00 14.65 13.05
N GLU A 104 18.18 15.28 12.89
CA GLU A 104 18.37 16.55 12.21
C GLU A 104 18.06 16.43 10.71
N GLU A 105 18.45 15.33 10.08
CA GLU A 105 18.13 15.06 8.69
C GLU A 105 16.63 14.85 8.50
N LEU A 106 15.99 14.07 9.40
CA LEU A 106 14.53 13.89 9.41
C LEU A 106 13.78 15.20 9.55
N HIS A 107 14.16 16.04 10.50
CA HIS A 107 13.56 17.37 10.67
C HIS A 107 13.70 18.22 9.41
N ARG A 108 14.87 18.22 8.78
CA ARG A 108 15.11 18.98 7.55
C ARG A 108 14.24 18.47 6.40
N GLU A 109 14.19 17.15 6.18
CA GLU A 109 13.38 16.57 5.11
C GLU A 109 11.88 16.81 5.34
N CYS A 110 11.39 16.56 6.55
CA CYS A 110 10.00 16.83 6.91
C CYS A 110 9.63 18.30 6.69
N LYS A 111 10.49 19.21 7.13
CA LYS A 111 10.26 20.65 6.93
C LYS A 111 10.21 21.02 5.45
N ASN A 112 11.16 20.54 4.64
CA ASN A 112 11.21 20.84 3.21
C ASN A 112 9.93 20.37 2.49
N ILE A 113 9.42 19.21 2.87
CA ILE A 113 8.17 18.68 2.32
C ILE A 113 6.96 19.50 2.80
N ALA A 114 6.86 19.77 4.09
CA ALA A 114 5.74 20.53 4.66
C ALA A 114 5.66 21.97 4.07
N ASP A 115 6.80 22.59 3.78
CA ASP A 115 6.87 23.91 3.15
C ASP A 115 6.27 23.92 1.72
N THR A 116 6.08 22.75 1.08
CA THR A 116 5.37 22.62 -0.21
C THR A 116 3.84 22.61 -0.07
N GLY A 117 3.32 22.51 1.14
CA GLY A 117 1.88 22.40 1.44
C GLY A 117 1.36 20.94 1.44
N ILE A 118 2.23 19.94 1.37
CA ILE A 118 1.84 18.54 1.53
C ILE A 118 1.58 18.27 3.01
N GLU A 119 0.39 17.70 3.30
CA GLU A 119 -0.07 17.41 4.67
C GLU A 119 0.02 15.93 5.04
N GLU A 120 0.27 15.06 4.08
CA GLU A 120 0.32 13.60 4.27
C GLU A 120 1.63 13.02 3.72
N VAL A 121 2.22 12.09 4.49
CA VAL A 121 3.45 11.38 4.08
C VAL A 121 3.32 9.88 4.27
N ILE A 122 4.05 9.14 3.42
CA ILE A 122 4.35 7.73 3.66
C ILE A 122 5.80 7.62 4.14
N MET A 123 5.98 7.14 5.35
CA MET A 123 7.30 6.89 5.94
C MET A 123 7.74 5.46 5.62
N LEU A 124 8.81 5.31 4.82
CA LEU A 124 9.28 4.01 4.34
C LEU A 124 10.64 3.62 4.88
N THR A 125 10.78 2.34 5.21
CA THR A 125 12.08 1.72 5.50
C THR A 125 12.16 0.32 4.91
N GLY A 126 13.38 -0.13 4.61
CA GLY A 126 13.60 -1.55 4.35
C GLY A 126 13.47 -2.38 5.64
N GLU A 127 13.37 -3.70 5.49
CA GLU A 127 13.31 -4.62 6.62
C GLU A 127 14.71 -4.90 7.16
N SER A 128 15.09 -4.22 8.22
CA SER A 128 16.30 -4.49 8.99
C SER A 128 16.10 -4.11 10.45
N PRO A 129 15.56 -5.01 11.28
CA PRO A 129 15.32 -4.74 12.71
C PRO A 129 16.55 -4.25 13.47
N LYS A 130 17.75 -4.57 12.98
CA LYS A 130 19.01 -4.10 13.55
C LYS A 130 19.30 -2.63 13.25
N MET A 131 18.99 -2.18 12.04
CA MET A 131 19.34 -0.84 11.55
C MET A 131 18.18 0.16 11.64
N SER A 132 16.97 -0.34 11.55
CA SER A 132 15.72 0.43 11.68
C SER A 132 14.78 -0.30 12.65
N ASP A 133 15.17 -0.36 13.92
CA ASP A 133 14.36 -0.94 14.97
C ASP A 133 13.10 -0.11 15.26
N ILE A 134 12.16 -0.70 15.98
CA ILE A 134 10.87 -0.07 16.27
C ILE A 134 10.99 1.25 17.04
N LYS A 135 12.05 1.44 17.85
CA LYS A 135 12.28 2.69 18.57
C LYS A 135 12.74 3.80 17.64
N TYR A 136 13.62 3.48 16.70
CA TYR A 136 14.04 4.40 15.66
C TYR A 136 12.86 4.80 14.76
N ILE A 137 12.04 3.82 14.34
CA ILE A 137 10.85 4.06 13.54
C ILE A 137 9.87 4.97 14.30
N GLY A 138 9.57 4.64 15.57
CA GLY A 138 8.69 5.46 16.41
C GLY A 138 9.21 6.87 16.64
N ASN A 139 10.53 7.05 16.80
CA ASN A 139 11.13 8.39 16.89
C ASN A 139 10.97 9.18 15.57
N ALA A 140 11.18 8.53 14.44
CA ALA A 140 10.98 9.14 13.13
C ALA A 140 9.52 9.61 12.94
N VAL A 141 8.54 8.79 13.37
CA VAL A 141 7.11 9.16 13.36
C VAL A 141 6.85 10.38 14.25
N LYS A 142 7.40 10.42 15.47
CA LYS A 142 7.25 11.59 16.38
C LYS A 142 7.81 12.89 15.79
N ILE A 143 8.91 12.80 15.05
CA ILE A 143 9.46 13.93 14.32
C ILE A 143 8.51 14.36 13.21
N ALA A 144 8.09 13.41 12.35
CA ALA A 144 7.18 13.68 11.24
C ALA A 144 5.85 14.28 11.70
N ARG A 145 5.31 13.84 12.86
CA ARG A 145 4.05 14.34 13.40
C ARG A 145 4.06 15.86 13.72
N GLN A 146 5.23 16.46 13.88
CA GLN A 146 5.35 17.90 14.06
C GLN A 146 5.08 18.70 12.78
N TYR A 147 5.10 18.04 11.63
CA TYR A 147 5.01 18.65 10.30
C TYR A 147 3.78 18.21 9.52
N PHE A 148 3.30 16.98 9.74
CA PHE A 148 2.26 16.38 8.92
C PHE A 148 1.02 16.02 9.71
N ARG A 149 -0.13 16.19 9.07
CA ARG A 149 -1.43 15.85 9.62
C ARG A 149 -1.71 14.35 9.56
N VAL A 150 -1.25 13.68 8.52
CA VAL A 150 -1.46 12.24 8.31
C VAL A 150 -0.12 11.57 8.02
N ILE A 151 0.15 10.49 8.76
CA ILE A 151 1.36 9.67 8.61
C ILE A 151 0.97 8.22 8.34
N ASN A 152 1.27 7.78 7.12
CA ASN A 152 1.23 6.39 6.75
C ASN A 152 2.63 5.77 6.93
N MET A 153 2.67 4.53 7.39
CA MET A 153 3.90 3.75 7.54
C MET A 153 3.92 2.61 6.54
N GLU A 154 5.01 2.48 5.80
CA GLU A 154 5.28 1.30 4.97
C GLU A 154 6.56 0.65 5.48
N ILE A 155 6.39 -0.33 6.37
CA ILE A 155 7.45 -0.99 7.10
C ILE A 155 7.26 -2.51 7.09
N TYR A 156 8.27 -3.23 7.53
CA TYR A 156 8.17 -4.68 7.72
C TYR A 156 7.14 -5.05 8.80
N PRO A 157 6.52 -6.25 8.72
CA PRO A 157 5.55 -6.72 9.70
C PRO A 157 6.13 -6.74 11.11
N VAL A 158 5.36 -6.23 12.07
CA VAL A 158 5.72 -6.23 13.50
C VAL A 158 4.56 -6.80 14.33
N ASN A 159 4.77 -7.01 15.63
CA ASN A 159 3.72 -7.51 16.51
C ASN A 159 2.70 -6.41 16.91
N SER A 160 1.62 -6.82 17.53
CA SER A 160 0.52 -5.90 17.89
C SER A 160 0.95 -4.80 18.88
N GLU A 161 1.87 -5.10 19.80
CA GLU A 161 2.38 -4.13 20.76
C GLU A 161 3.22 -3.06 20.08
N ASP A 162 4.03 -3.46 19.10
CA ASP A 162 4.82 -2.52 18.30
C ASP A 162 3.93 -1.62 17.43
N TYR A 163 2.88 -2.16 16.81
CA TYR A 163 1.90 -1.32 16.09
C TYR A 163 1.20 -0.34 17.03
N LYS A 164 0.82 -0.78 18.23
CA LYS A 164 0.26 0.11 19.25
C LYS A 164 1.23 1.23 19.61
N TYR A 165 2.52 0.90 19.83
CA TYR A 165 3.55 1.88 20.10
C TYR A 165 3.71 2.88 18.96
N LEU A 166 3.71 2.43 17.70
CA LEU A 166 3.80 3.31 16.53
C LEU A 166 2.59 4.25 16.43
N HIS A 167 1.40 3.74 16.71
CA HIS A 167 0.20 4.57 16.77
C HIS A 167 0.31 5.64 17.89
N GLU A 168 0.77 5.27 19.08
CA GLU A 168 1.05 6.20 20.17
C GLU A 168 2.13 7.24 19.82
N CYS A 169 3.06 6.90 18.93
CA CYS A 169 4.04 7.85 18.38
C CYS A 169 3.43 8.81 17.35
N GLY A 170 2.26 8.48 16.79
CA GLY A 170 1.53 9.33 15.85
C GLY A 170 1.30 8.74 14.45
N ALA A 171 1.54 7.45 14.23
CA ALA A 171 1.18 6.80 12.97
C ALA A 171 -0.34 6.63 12.86
N ASP A 172 -0.92 6.98 11.70
CA ASP A 172 -2.36 6.86 11.41
C ASP A 172 -2.67 5.55 10.67
N TYR A 173 -1.80 5.15 9.74
CA TYR A 173 -1.97 3.98 8.90
C TYR A 173 -0.68 3.17 8.82
N VAL A 174 -0.83 1.89 8.54
CA VAL A 174 0.28 0.98 8.25
C VAL A 174 -0.05 0.21 6.97
N THR A 175 0.91 0.17 6.06
CA THR A 175 0.93 -0.68 4.86
C THR A 175 2.05 -1.70 5.02
N VAL A 176 1.79 -2.97 4.71
CA VAL A 176 2.74 -4.08 4.83
C VAL A 176 2.82 -4.83 3.49
#